data_6f0c08f341d29110828d53e24e0a7431
#
_entry.id   6f0c08f341d29110828d53e24e0a7431
#
_cell.length_a   1.000
_cell.length_b   1.000
_cell.length_c   1.000
_cell.angle_alpha   90.00
_cell.angle_beta   90.00
_cell.angle_gamma   90.00
#
_symmetry.space_group_name_H-M   'P 1'
#
loop_
_entity.id
_entity.type
_entity.pdbx_description
1 polymer ?
#
loop_
_entity_poly.entity_id
_entity_poly.type
_entity_poly.pdbx_seq_one_letter_code
_entity_poly.pdbx_strand_id
1 'polypeptide(L)'
;MSGSNQIIARALRIAIGDLAGNISLFKDGLLQEPRRCLLAGLDYDTPWTRDAAFNTWYGLGLLAPDVAKNTLLSVLTRESSGDIRIGGQYWDAIIWAQGVWQYYLYTADHLILETALAAVTNSLTYFEKTEFDSTDGLFRGGACFQDGVAGYPDYFAPRGAAYSGIMNWVELSGRLQTHPGGGIPCKALSTNCLYYRAYLVAGLLARELGRVPDPAWQEKADCLRASINKHFWRKQQGTYAYLIDAPGDDDRQEGLGLAFALLFGIADDTQAKRIFETVHLTPHGMPCVWPTYERYAKHSEFGRHSGTIWPQVNAAWALACLARGRRDLAGRELVLLAQKACRDSEFVEVYHPMTGAPYGGIQEEITGQIESYRVCHRQSWCASGYIAMALFYQFDNSIFDDKPLAPSIRAKLAASIPKISVE
;
A
#
# COMPACT_ATOMS: atom_id res chain seq x y z
N MET A 1 -9.64 -28.73 16.37
CA MET A 1 -9.40 -27.36 15.89
C MET A 1 -10.75 -26.70 15.66
N SER A 2 -10.96 -25.43 16.09
CA SER A 2 -12.20 -24.73 15.82
C SER A 2 -12.41 -24.53 14.31
N GLY A 3 -13.65 -24.43 13.84
CA GLY A 3 -13.94 -24.23 12.41
C GLY A 3 -13.21 -23.02 11.82
N SER A 4 -12.99 -21.96 12.61
CA SER A 4 -12.23 -20.77 12.18
C SER A 4 -10.77 -21.08 11.85
N ASN A 5 -10.09 -21.93 12.62
CA ASN A 5 -8.70 -22.30 12.34
C ASN A 5 -8.55 -23.10 11.04
N GLN A 6 -9.55 -23.93 10.69
CA GLN A 6 -9.54 -24.68 9.43
C GLN A 6 -9.71 -23.77 8.22
N ILE A 7 -10.60 -22.77 8.29
CA ILE A 7 -10.80 -21.77 7.24
C ILE A 7 -9.52 -20.94 7.03
N ILE A 8 -8.91 -20.45 8.10
CA ILE A 8 -7.65 -19.68 8.04
C ILE A 8 -6.55 -20.50 7.37
N ALA A 9 -6.37 -21.77 7.79
CA ALA A 9 -5.34 -22.64 7.22
C ALA A 9 -5.61 -22.99 5.73
N ARG A 10 -6.88 -23.12 5.34
CA ARG A 10 -7.25 -23.34 3.92
C ARG A 10 -6.95 -22.09 3.09
N ALA A 11 -7.36 -20.91 3.54
CA ALA A 11 -7.09 -19.65 2.86
C ALA A 11 -5.59 -19.37 2.73
N LEU A 12 -4.78 -19.77 3.72
CA LEU A 12 -3.31 -19.66 3.65
C LEU A 12 -2.74 -20.49 2.49
N ARG A 13 -3.25 -21.72 2.29
CA ARG A 13 -2.83 -22.55 1.14
C ARG A 13 -3.24 -21.95 -0.19
N ILE A 14 -4.43 -21.36 -0.27
CA ILE A 14 -4.90 -20.64 -1.47
C ILE A 14 -3.97 -19.44 -1.75
N ALA A 15 -3.66 -18.62 -0.74
CA ALA A 15 -2.78 -17.48 -0.89
C ALA A 15 -1.38 -17.87 -1.42
N ILE A 16 -0.82 -18.95 -0.90
CA ILE A 16 0.48 -19.48 -1.36
C ILE A 16 0.38 -19.96 -2.81
N GLY A 17 -0.72 -20.65 -3.17
CA GLY A 17 -0.97 -21.09 -4.53
C GLY A 17 -1.09 -19.94 -5.53
N ASP A 18 -1.80 -18.86 -5.15
CA ASP A 18 -1.93 -17.66 -5.98
C ASP A 18 -0.57 -16.98 -6.20
N LEU A 19 0.25 -16.83 -5.14
CA LEU A 19 1.59 -16.27 -5.28
C LEU A 19 2.49 -17.16 -6.15
N ALA A 20 2.48 -18.49 -5.94
CA ALA A 20 3.29 -19.42 -6.72
C ALA A 20 2.93 -19.34 -8.22
N GLY A 21 1.64 -19.25 -8.55
CA GLY A 21 1.15 -19.14 -9.91
C GLY A 21 1.51 -17.83 -10.63
N ASN A 22 1.84 -16.77 -9.87
CA ASN A 22 2.21 -15.46 -10.41
C ASN A 22 3.72 -15.23 -10.48
N ILE A 23 4.55 -16.20 -10.06
CA ILE A 23 6.00 -16.11 -10.21
C ILE A 23 6.39 -16.45 -11.64
N SER A 24 7.07 -15.52 -12.32
CA SER A 24 7.49 -15.66 -13.71
C SER A 24 8.91 -15.14 -13.93
N LEU A 25 9.53 -15.54 -15.05
CA LEU A 25 10.78 -14.92 -15.47
C LEU A 25 10.50 -13.52 -16.00
N PHE A 26 11.18 -12.57 -15.43
CA PHE A 26 11.04 -11.15 -15.77
C PHE A 26 12.40 -10.47 -15.81
N LYS A 27 12.57 -9.51 -16.72
CA LYS A 27 13.80 -8.74 -16.85
C LYS A 27 13.45 -7.28 -17.07
N ASP A 28 13.73 -6.46 -16.08
CA ASP A 28 13.65 -5.00 -16.16
C ASP A 28 14.48 -4.38 -15.02
N GLY A 29 14.54 -3.06 -14.98
CA GLY A 29 15.18 -2.32 -13.91
C GLY A 29 16.67 -2.62 -13.77
N LEU A 30 17.09 -3.07 -12.61
CA LEU A 30 18.48 -3.43 -12.33
C LEU A 30 18.82 -4.89 -12.65
N LEU A 31 17.88 -5.69 -13.12
CA LEU A 31 18.13 -7.09 -13.46
C LEU A 31 18.89 -7.20 -14.78
N GLN A 32 20.09 -7.78 -14.76
CA GLN A 32 20.93 -7.95 -15.96
C GLN A 32 20.43 -9.08 -16.87
N GLU A 33 19.74 -10.05 -16.30
CA GLU A 33 19.18 -11.21 -17.00
C GLU A 33 17.79 -11.53 -16.45
N PRO A 34 16.96 -12.32 -17.16
CA PRO A 34 15.67 -12.75 -16.65
C PRO A 34 15.82 -13.48 -15.31
N ARG A 35 15.07 -13.05 -14.30
CA ARG A 35 15.00 -13.64 -12.96
C ARG A 35 13.57 -13.94 -12.59
N ARG A 36 13.35 -14.88 -11.69
CA ARG A 36 12.03 -15.11 -11.11
C ARG A 36 11.61 -13.90 -10.31
N CYS A 37 10.50 -13.26 -10.73
CA CYS A 37 9.85 -12.14 -10.07
C CYS A 37 8.38 -12.47 -9.85
N LEU A 38 7.75 -11.81 -8.88
CA LEU A 38 6.32 -11.91 -8.65
C LEU A 38 5.61 -10.84 -9.48
N LEU A 39 4.71 -11.25 -10.36
CA LEU A 39 3.80 -10.35 -11.08
C LEU A 39 2.66 -9.89 -10.16
N ALA A 40 1.99 -8.80 -10.54
CA ALA A 40 0.92 -8.20 -9.72
C ALA A 40 -0.30 -9.12 -9.52
N GLY A 41 -0.57 -10.00 -10.47
CA GLY A 41 -1.67 -10.97 -10.41
C GLY A 41 -1.80 -11.73 -11.71
N LEU A 42 -2.78 -12.63 -11.82
CA LEU A 42 -3.01 -13.43 -13.01
C LEU A 42 -3.32 -12.58 -14.26
N ASP A 43 -3.96 -11.43 -14.05
CA ASP A 43 -4.38 -10.52 -15.12
C ASP A 43 -3.29 -9.48 -15.48
N TYR A 44 -2.08 -9.64 -14.96
CA TYR A 44 -0.98 -8.69 -15.10
C TYR A 44 0.29 -9.39 -15.59
N ASP A 45 1.07 -8.69 -16.41
CA ASP A 45 2.33 -9.17 -16.97
C ASP A 45 3.57 -8.46 -16.37
N THR A 46 3.36 -7.64 -15.37
CA THR A 46 4.37 -6.75 -14.80
C THR A 46 4.36 -6.76 -13.27
N PRO A 47 5.54 -6.76 -12.62
CA PRO A 47 5.66 -6.45 -11.20
C PRO A 47 5.64 -4.91 -11.03
N TRP A 48 4.48 -4.32 -10.86
CA TRP A 48 4.36 -2.89 -10.61
C TRP A 48 5.09 -2.47 -9.33
N THR A 49 5.61 -1.24 -9.27
CA THR A 49 6.40 -0.76 -8.13
C THR A 49 5.65 -0.88 -6.80
N ARG A 50 4.37 -0.52 -6.77
CA ARG A 50 3.52 -0.65 -5.58
C ARG A 50 3.35 -2.11 -5.18
N ASP A 51 3.07 -2.97 -6.16
CA ASP A 51 2.88 -4.41 -5.94
C ASP A 51 4.16 -5.06 -5.43
N ALA A 52 5.32 -4.73 -6.03
CA ALA A 52 6.62 -5.20 -5.57
C ALA A 52 6.86 -4.87 -4.09
N ALA A 53 6.55 -3.63 -3.70
CA ALA A 53 6.70 -3.16 -2.34
C ALA A 53 5.73 -3.85 -1.36
N PHE A 54 4.43 -3.85 -1.66
CA PHE A 54 3.42 -4.48 -0.81
C PHE A 54 3.64 -5.97 -0.66
N ASN A 55 3.85 -6.68 -1.76
CA ASN A 55 4.07 -8.12 -1.73
C ASN A 55 5.28 -8.49 -0.87
N THR A 56 6.37 -7.77 -1.03
CA THR A 56 7.59 -8.01 -0.26
C THR A 56 7.36 -7.73 1.22
N TRP A 57 6.74 -6.59 1.54
CA TRP A 57 6.42 -6.21 2.91
C TRP A 57 5.48 -7.21 3.59
N TYR A 58 4.43 -7.63 2.89
CA TYR A 58 3.38 -8.45 3.49
C TYR A 58 3.78 -9.91 3.71
N GLY A 59 4.55 -10.51 2.85
CA GLY A 59 4.86 -11.92 3.07
C GLY A 59 5.87 -12.53 2.10
N LEU A 60 5.99 -12.01 0.88
CA LEU A 60 6.90 -12.59 -0.12
C LEU A 60 8.35 -12.59 0.36
N GLY A 61 8.78 -11.55 1.08
CA GLY A 61 10.12 -11.46 1.65
C GLY A 61 10.46 -12.60 2.62
N LEU A 62 9.45 -13.18 3.29
CA LEU A 62 9.60 -14.37 4.15
C LEU A 62 9.52 -15.68 3.37
N LEU A 63 8.60 -15.74 2.40
CA LEU A 63 8.26 -16.97 1.68
C LEU A 63 9.27 -17.33 0.60
N ALA A 64 9.69 -16.33 -0.16
CA ALA A 64 10.55 -16.48 -1.33
C ALA A 64 11.51 -15.28 -1.42
N PRO A 65 12.51 -15.19 -0.53
CA PRO A 65 13.40 -14.03 -0.44
C PRO A 65 14.08 -13.66 -1.75
N ASP A 66 14.53 -14.65 -2.52
CA ASP A 66 15.19 -14.40 -3.81
C ASP A 66 14.23 -13.79 -4.84
N VAL A 67 12.98 -14.28 -4.88
CA VAL A 67 11.93 -13.72 -5.72
C VAL A 67 11.61 -12.30 -5.28
N ALA A 68 11.44 -12.06 -3.98
CA ALA A 68 11.19 -10.73 -3.42
C ALA A 68 12.29 -9.73 -3.79
N LYS A 69 13.55 -10.13 -3.62
CA LYS A 69 14.72 -9.31 -4.01
C LYS A 69 14.70 -8.97 -5.49
N ASN A 70 14.52 -9.97 -6.34
CA ASN A 70 14.47 -9.76 -7.79
C ASN A 70 13.32 -8.82 -8.16
N THR A 71 12.13 -9.02 -7.57
CA THR A 71 10.96 -8.17 -7.79
C THR A 71 11.21 -6.73 -7.36
N LEU A 72 11.86 -6.50 -6.21
CA LEU A 72 12.25 -5.15 -5.79
C LEU A 72 13.27 -4.51 -6.74
N LEU A 73 14.24 -5.27 -7.24
CA LEU A 73 15.27 -4.77 -8.15
C LEU A 73 14.72 -4.49 -9.56
N SER A 74 13.70 -5.25 -10.00
CA SER A 74 13.11 -5.10 -11.32
C SER A 74 12.34 -3.79 -11.53
N VAL A 75 11.99 -3.11 -10.46
CA VAL A 75 11.24 -1.84 -10.51
C VAL A 75 12.09 -0.61 -10.18
N LEU A 76 13.41 -0.77 -10.06
CA LEU A 76 14.34 0.35 -9.93
C LEU A 76 14.77 0.85 -11.30
N THR A 77 15.14 2.11 -11.40
CA THR A 77 15.69 2.71 -12.63
C THR A 77 17.10 3.20 -12.40
N ARG A 78 17.92 3.10 -13.44
CA ARG A 78 19.23 3.76 -13.47
C ARG A 78 19.14 4.97 -14.39
N GLU A 79 19.31 6.13 -13.83
CA GLU A 79 19.31 7.39 -14.55
C GLU A 79 20.56 7.54 -15.44
N SER A 80 20.54 8.48 -16.37
CA SER A 80 21.69 8.80 -17.23
C SER A 80 22.94 9.26 -16.46
N SER A 81 22.75 9.83 -15.26
CA SER A 81 23.82 10.15 -14.30
C SER A 81 24.49 8.92 -13.69
N GLY A 82 23.88 7.74 -13.80
CA GLY A 82 24.27 6.52 -13.10
C GLY A 82 23.55 6.32 -11.77
N ASP A 83 22.81 7.31 -11.29
CA ASP A 83 22.06 7.25 -10.05
C ASP A 83 20.92 6.21 -10.13
N ILE A 84 20.69 5.52 -9.00
CA ILE A 84 19.59 4.57 -8.90
C ILE A 84 18.43 5.31 -8.24
N ARG A 85 17.24 5.21 -8.85
CA ARG A 85 15.99 5.67 -8.28
C ARG A 85 14.94 4.56 -8.28
N ILE A 86 13.93 4.73 -7.44
CA ILE A 86 12.73 3.90 -7.50
C ILE A 86 12.00 4.24 -8.81
N GLY A 87 11.71 3.24 -9.61
CA GLY A 87 11.00 3.39 -10.87
C GLY A 87 9.62 3.98 -10.61
N GLY A 88 9.40 5.17 -11.15
CA GLY A 88 8.21 5.95 -10.84
C GLY A 88 7.14 5.77 -11.90
N GLN A 89 6.17 4.94 -11.63
CA GLN A 89 4.94 4.95 -12.42
C GLN A 89 3.99 6.01 -11.90
N TYR A 90 4.00 6.19 -10.57
CA TYR A 90 3.04 7.02 -9.86
C TYR A 90 3.71 7.78 -8.72
N TRP A 91 3.00 8.74 -8.18
CA TRP A 91 3.38 9.58 -7.04
C TRP A 91 3.70 8.80 -5.76
N ASP A 92 3.20 7.58 -5.64
CA ASP A 92 3.32 6.71 -4.46
C ASP A 92 4.46 5.68 -4.59
N ALA A 93 5.30 5.75 -5.62
CA ALA A 93 6.43 4.84 -5.83
C ALA A 93 7.35 4.75 -4.60
N ILE A 94 7.40 5.79 -3.79
CA ILE A 94 8.20 5.85 -2.56
C ILE A 94 7.84 4.76 -1.53
N ILE A 95 6.69 4.09 -1.64
CA ILE A 95 6.33 2.91 -0.84
C ILE A 95 7.39 1.79 -0.93
N TRP A 96 8.16 1.77 -2.01
CA TRP A 96 9.26 0.84 -2.18
C TRP A 96 10.24 0.85 -1.00
N ALA A 97 10.45 2.02 -0.38
CA ALA A 97 11.29 2.17 0.81
C ALA A 97 10.83 1.24 1.96
N GLN A 98 9.52 1.18 2.22
CA GLN A 98 8.96 0.26 3.22
C GLN A 98 9.12 -1.19 2.79
N GLY A 99 8.92 -1.49 1.51
CA GLY A 99 9.08 -2.84 0.97
C GLY A 99 10.51 -3.38 1.16
N VAL A 100 11.52 -2.60 0.77
CA VAL A 100 12.93 -3.03 0.90
C VAL A 100 13.40 -3.08 2.35
N TRP A 101 12.94 -2.15 3.19
CA TRP A 101 13.25 -2.19 4.63
C TRP A 101 12.70 -3.46 5.27
N GLN A 102 11.45 -3.81 4.98
CA GLN A 102 10.85 -5.03 5.49
C GLN A 102 11.55 -6.30 4.95
N TYR A 103 11.96 -6.29 3.67
CA TYR A 103 12.80 -7.36 3.13
C TYR A 103 14.05 -7.57 3.97
N TYR A 104 14.76 -6.47 4.29
CA TYR A 104 15.95 -6.53 5.14
C TYR A 104 15.62 -7.08 6.54
N LEU A 105 14.53 -6.64 7.17
CA LEU A 105 14.11 -7.13 8.48
C LEU A 105 13.84 -8.65 8.48
N TYR A 106 13.30 -9.17 7.36
CA TYR A 106 13.03 -10.60 7.22
C TYR A 106 14.28 -11.43 6.94
N THR A 107 15.21 -10.92 6.15
CA THR A 107 16.32 -11.69 5.58
C THR A 107 17.66 -11.44 6.24
N ALA A 108 17.88 -10.24 6.77
CA ALA A 108 19.18 -9.68 7.13
C ALA A 108 20.18 -9.71 5.94
N ASP A 109 19.67 -9.50 4.71
CA ASP A 109 20.52 -9.43 3.51
C ASP A 109 21.20 -8.07 3.41
N HIS A 110 22.44 -7.96 3.92
CA HIS A 110 23.21 -6.72 3.87
C HIS A 110 23.59 -6.30 2.44
N LEU A 111 23.57 -7.20 1.46
CA LEU A 111 23.96 -6.88 0.08
C LEU A 111 23.00 -5.91 -0.63
N ILE A 112 21.74 -5.79 -0.15
CA ILE A 112 20.77 -4.87 -0.73
C ILE A 112 20.90 -3.44 -0.17
N LEU A 113 21.51 -3.25 1.00
CA LEU A 113 21.43 -2.02 1.77
C LEU A 113 21.99 -0.80 1.03
N GLU A 114 23.11 -0.93 0.33
CA GLU A 114 23.70 0.16 -0.46
C GLU A 114 22.78 0.61 -1.59
N THR A 115 22.27 -0.35 -2.35
CA THR A 115 21.30 -0.07 -3.42
C THR A 115 20.03 0.53 -2.86
N ALA A 116 19.55 0.02 -1.71
CA ALA A 116 18.34 0.51 -1.06
C ALA A 116 18.51 1.96 -0.58
N LEU A 117 19.62 2.28 0.09
CA LEU A 117 19.89 3.64 0.56
C LEU A 117 19.96 4.60 -0.63
N ALA A 118 20.70 4.26 -1.69
CA ALA A 118 20.81 5.09 -2.88
C ALA A 118 19.44 5.31 -3.55
N ALA A 119 18.66 4.23 -3.76
CA ALA A 119 17.35 4.34 -4.38
C ALA A 119 16.39 5.23 -3.58
N VAL A 120 16.34 5.05 -2.25
CA VAL A 120 15.46 5.82 -1.37
C VAL A 120 15.86 7.29 -1.34
N THR A 121 17.15 7.59 -1.11
CA THR A 121 17.60 8.99 -0.95
C THR A 121 17.55 9.78 -2.26
N ASN A 122 17.91 9.17 -3.39
CA ASN A 122 17.80 9.82 -4.70
C ASN A 122 16.35 10.07 -5.08
N SER A 123 15.45 9.14 -4.75
CA SER A 123 14.01 9.32 -4.99
C SER A 123 13.41 10.39 -4.09
N LEU A 124 13.77 10.45 -2.81
CA LEU A 124 13.33 11.52 -1.91
C LEU A 124 13.79 12.87 -2.44
N THR A 125 15.07 13.01 -2.84
CA THR A 125 15.61 14.24 -3.41
C THR A 125 14.88 14.67 -4.69
N TYR A 126 14.50 13.71 -5.53
CA TYR A 126 13.73 13.98 -6.74
C TYR A 126 12.31 14.47 -6.39
N PHE A 127 11.58 13.73 -5.55
CA PHE A 127 10.20 14.09 -5.18
C PHE A 127 10.12 15.38 -4.35
N GLU A 128 11.13 15.70 -3.54
CA GLU A 128 11.22 17.00 -2.87
C GLU A 128 11.21 18.17 -3.87
N LYS A 129 11.87 18.01 -5.01
CA LYS A 129 11.94 19.05 -6.05
C LYS A 129 10.66 19.14 -6.87
N THR A 130 9.95 18.02 -7.02
CA THR A 130 8.84 17.91 -7.97
C THR A 130 7.47 17.96 -7.28
N GLU A 131 7.32 17.37 -6.10
CA GLU A 131 6.01 17.18 -5.46
C GLU A 131 5.85 17.92 -4.13
N PHE A 132 6.96 18.33 -3.47
CA PHE A 132 6.85 18.96 -2.17
C PHE A 132 6.31 20.39 -2.27
N ASP A 133 5.29 20.70 -1.45
CA ASP A 133 4.71 22.02 -1.33
C ASP A 133 5.15 22.67 -0.01
N SER A 134 6.03 23.65 -0.10
CA SER A 134 6.55 24.35 1.09
C SER A 134 5.51 25.24 1.79
N THR A 135 4.34 25.49 1.17
CA THR A 135 3.30 26.33 1.77
C THR A 135 2.61 25.65 2.94
N ASP A 136 2.49 24.35 2.90
CA ASP A 136 1.89 23.53 3.96
C ASP A 136 2.79 22.39 4.45
N GLY A 137 3.93 22.19 3.80
CA GLY A 137 4.91 21.17 4.18
C GLY A 137 4.47 19.75 3.86
N LEU A 138 3.73 19.55 2.76
CA LEU A 138 3.18 18.28 2.32
C LEU A 138 3.59 17.96 0.89
N PHE A 139 3.52 16.69 0.53
CA PHE A 139 3.73 16.20 -0.83
C PHE A 139 2.42 16.14 -1.61
N ARG A 140 2.44 16.62 -2.86
CA ARG A 140 1.35 16.45 -3.83
C ARG A 140 1.33 15.03 -4.36
N GLY A 141 0.18 14.61 -4.79
CA GLY A 141 -0.07 13.31 -5.40
C GLY A 141 -1.41 12.75 -4.95
N GLY A 142 -1.91 11.79 -5.73
CA GLY A 142 -3.10 11.04 -5.36
C GLY A 142 -2.86 10.14 -4.14
N ALA A 143 -3.90 9.43 -3.72
CA ALA A 143 -3.77 8.44 -2.66
C ALA A 143 -3.00 7.20 -3.14
N CYS A 144 -2.31 6.54 -2.23
CA CYS A 144 -1.55 5.33 -2.54
C CYS A 144 -2.48 4.28 -3.19
N PHE A 145 -2.04 3.68 -4.28
CA PHE A 145 -2.70 2.72 -5.17
C PHE A 145 -3.98 3.22 -5.90
N GLN A 146 -4.53 4.35 -5.54
CA GLN A 146 -5.80 4.81 -6.09
C GLN A 146 -5.59 5.61 -7.39
N ASP A 147 -5.26 4.91 -8.45
CA ASP A 147 -4.97 5.49 -9.76
C ASP A 147 -6.22 5.71 -10.63
N GLY A 148 -7.36 5.13 -10.26
CA GLY A 148 -8.63 5.35 -10.94
C GLY A 148 -9.40 6.56 -10.43
N VAL A 149 -10.05 7.30 -11.34
CA VAL A 149 -10.85 8.47 -10.99
C VAL A 149 -11.98 8.17 -10.00
N ALA A 150 -12.39 6.92 -9.91
CA ALA A 150 -13.41 6.49 -8.96
C ALA A 150 -13.02 6.70 -7.48
N GLY A 151 -11.73 6.89 -7.19
CA GLY A 151 -11.24 7.24 -5.86
C GLY A 151 -11.36 8.72 -5.49
N TYR A 152 -11.77 9.59 -6.42
CA TYR A 152 -11.66 11.05 -6.24
C TYR A 152 -12.98 11.78 -6.43
N PRO A 153 -13.20 12.93 -5.76
CA PRO A 153 -14.38 13.76 -5.95
C PRO A 153 -14.36 14.46 -7.32
N ASP A 154 -15.56 14.81 -7.81
CA ASP A 154 -15.76 15.43 -9.12
C ASP A 154 -14.98 16.74 -9.33
N TYR A 155 -14.75 17.48 -8.26
CA TYR A 155 -14.02 18.75 -8.31
C TYR A 155 -12.50 18.58 -8.42
N PHE A 156 -11.99 17.38 -8.15
CA PHE A 156 -10.58 17.05 -8.37
C PHE A 156 -10.38 16.39 -9.73
N ALA A 157 -11.10 15.32 -10.00
CA ALA A 157 -10.91 14.51 -11.18
C ALA A 157 -12.03 14.75 -12.20
N PRO A 158 -11.71 15.09 -13.45
CA PRO A 158 -12.72 15.22 -14.49
C PRO A 158 -13.34 13.86 -14.82
N ARG A 159 -14.60 13.86 -15.18
CA ARG A 159 -15.25 12.67 -15.72
C ARG A 159 -14.63 12.28 -17.07
N GLY A 160 -14.68 11.02 -17.39
CA GLY A 160 -14.14 10.52 -18.65
C GLY A 160 -12.63 10.34 -18.66
N ALA A 161 -12.00 10.35 -17.51
CA ALA A 161 -10.57 10.09 -17.39
C ALA A 161 -10.19 8.60 -17.53
N ALA A 162 -11.13 7.68 -17.56
CA ALA A 162 -11.04 6.23 -17.78
C ALA A 162 -9.93 5.46 -17.02
N TYR A 163 -10.12 4.19 -16.73
CA TYR A 163 -9.10 3.27 -16.15
C TYR A 163 -8.23 3.88 -15.04
N SER A 164 -6.91 3.89 -15.22
CA SER A 164 -5.93 4.60 -14.36
C SER A 164 -5.86 6.09 -14.69
N GLY A 165 -7.00 6.70 -15.00
CA GLY A 165 -7.12 8.00 -15.60
C GLY A 165 -6.69 9.17 -14.75
N ILE A 166 -6.38 8.94 -13.47
CA ILE A 166 -5.78 9.97 -12.61
C ILE A 166 -4.46 10.48 -13.21
N MET A 167 -3.74 9.67 -13.99
CA MET A 167 -2.51 10.06 -14.66
C MET A 167 -2.78 11.09 -15.80
N ASN A 168 -3.95 11.02 -16.40
CA ASN A 168 -4.38 11.90 -17.49
C ASN A 168 -5.20 13.10 -16.99
N TRP A 169 -5.43 13.18 -15.71
CA TRP A 169 -6.28 14.17 -15.10
C TRP A 169 -5.91 15.62 -15.50
N VAL A 170 -4.61 15.95 -15.46
CA VAL A 170 -4.16 17.32 -15.76
C VAL A 170 -4.52 17.71 -17.19
N GLU A 171 -4.33 16.83 -18.14
CA GLU A 171 -4.66 17.05 -19.55
C GLU A 171 -6.16 17.19 -19.76
N LEU A 172 -6.93 16.24 -19.22
CA LEU A 172 -8.38 16.18 -19.37
C LEU A 172 -9.12 17.33 -18.66
N SER A 173 -8.57 17.82 -17.53
CA SER A 173 -9.17 18.93 -16.80
C SER A 173 -8.81 20.30 -17.36
N GLY A 174 -7.91 20.39 -18.35
CA GLY A 174 -7.36 21.65 -18.83
C GLY A 174 -6.47 22.36 -17.80
N ARG A 175 -6.11 21.69 -16.71
CA ARG A 175 -5.19 22.21 -15.69
C ARG A 175 -3.77 21.99 -16.17
N LEU A 176 -3.14 23.04 -16.63
CA LEU A 176 -1.73 22.99 -16.97
C LEU A 176 -0.89 22.67 -15.72
N GLN A 177 0.16 21.91 -15.91
CA GLN A 177 1.13 21.66 -14.87
C GLN A 177 1.72 22.97 -14.37
N THR A 178 1.41 23.31 -13.13
CA THR A 178 1.91 24.52 -12.49
C THR A 178 3.14 24.25 -11.64
N HIS A 179 3.50 22.97 -11.47
CA HIS A 179 4.66 22.54 -10.72
C HIS A 179 5.49 21.53 -11.50
N PRO A 180 6.78 21.37 -11.16
CA PRO A 180 7.72 20.55 -11.92
C PRO A 180 7.37 19.07 -12.00
N GLY A 181 6.55 18.53 -11.09
CA GLY A 181 6.52 17.10 -10.88
C GLY A 181 5.37 16.31 -11.47
N GLY A 182 4.33 16.84 -11.90
CA GLY A 182 3.30 15.94 -12.43
C GLY A 182 1.91 16.51 -12.49
N GLY A 183 1.67 17.48 -11.69
CA GLY A 183 0.46 18.24 -11.82
C GLY A 183 -0.80 17.60 -11.21
N ILE A 184 -0.69 16.55 -10.42
CA ILE A 184 -1.80 16.12 -9.56
C ILE A 184 -1.86 17.11 -8.40
N PRO A 185 -2.92 17.95 -8.31
CA PRO A 185 -2.89 19.08 -7.38
C PRO A 185 -3.24 18.70 -5.94
N CYS A 186 -3.86 17.53 -5.71
CA CYS A 186 -4.29 17.12 -4.38
C CYS A 186 -3.13 16.55 -3.55
N LYS A 187 -3.35 16.50 -2.25
CA LYS A 187 -2.47 15.87 -1.27
C LYS A 187 -3.28 14.82 -0.52
N ALA A 188 -2.83 13.57 -0.56
CA ALA A 188 -3.51 12.46 0.07
C ALA A 188 -2.83 12.05 1.38
N LEU A 189 -3.60 11.56 2.34
CA LEU A 189 -3.12 11.10 3.63
C LEU A 189 -2.11 9.96 3.47
N SER A 190 -2.49 8.88 2.78
CA SER A 190 -1.64 7.69 2.61
C SER A 190 -0.29 8.03 1.98
N THR A 191 -0.27 8.84 0.94
CA THR A 191 0.94 9.24 0.23
C THR A 191 1.87 10.05 1.14
N ASN A 192 1.35 11.00 1.90
CA ASN A 192 2.17 11.74 2.86
C ASN A 192 2.70 10.86 4.01
N CYS A 193 1.93 9.87 4.45
CA CYS A 193 2.42 8.86 5.40
C CYS A 193 3.61 8.04 4.83
N LEU A 194 3.59 7.75 3.53
CA LEU A 194 4.70 7.02 2.88
C LEU A 194 5.98 7.86 2.80
N TYR A 195 5.90 9.15 2.47
CA TYR A 195 7.07 10.05 2.48
C TYR A 195 7.65 10.20 3.89
N TYR A 196 6.79 10.36 4.91
CA TYR A 196 7.23 10.33 6.29
C TYR A 196 8.01 9.04 6.61
N ARG A 197 7.45 7.90 6.27
CA ARG A 197 8.10 6.61 6.50
C ARG A 197 9.40 6.45 5.74
N ALA A 198 9.48 6.92 4.50
CA ALA A 198 10.68 6.85 3.68
C ALA A 198 11.86 7.63 4.27
N TYR A 199 11.65 8.80 4.85
CA TYR A 199 12.69 9.52 5.59
C TYR A 199 13.23 8.71 6.76
N LEU A 200 12.35 8.08 7.55
CA LEU A 200 12.77 7.22 8.65
C LEU A 200 13.57 6.02 8.14
N VAL A 201 13.11 5.40 7.04
CA VAL A 201 13.79 4.26 6.42
C VAL A 201 15.18 4.64 5.92
N ALA A 202 15.38 5.83 5.33
CA ALA A 202 16.72 6.31 4.95
C ALA A 202 17.67 6.33 6.13
N GLY A 203 17.23 6.84 7.29
CA GLY A 203 17.98 6.82 8.52
C GLY A 203 18.28 5.41 9.07
N LEU A 204 17.31 4.50 8.95
CA LEU A 204 17.47 3.10 9.37
C LEU A 204 18.48 2.38 8.48
N LEU A 205 18.39 2.49 7.16
CA LEU A 205 19.33 1.89 6.20
C LEU A 205 20.76 2.40 6.41
N ALA A 206 20.94 3.71 6.67
CA ALA A 206 22.26 4.28 6.94
C ALA A 206 22.86 3.66 8.22
N ARG A 207 22.08 3.50 9.28
CA ARG A 207 22.54 2.87 10.53
C ARG A 207 22.97 1.41 10.32
N GLU A 208 22.21 0.63 9.56
CA GLU A 208 22.55 -0.77 9.26
C GLU A 208 23.82 -0.89 8.41
N LEU A 209 24.15 0.14 7.62
CA LEU A 209 25.42 0.27 6.91
C LEU A 209 26.57 0.77 7.79
N GLY A 210 26.35 0.98 9.09
CA GLY A 210 27.35 1.55 9.99
C GLY A 210 27.66 3.03 9.75
N ARG A 211 26.76 3.76 9.07
CA ARG A 211 26.90 5.19 8.75
C ARG A 211 26.11 6.04 9.74
N VAL A 212 26.60 7.25 9.98
CA VAL A 212 25.82 8.27 10.69
C VAL A 212 24.71 8.76 9.74
N PRO A 213 23.42 8.63 10.12
CA PRO A 213 22.34 9.15 9.29
C PRO A 213 22.44 10.66 9.12
N ASP A 214 22.06 11.17 7.96
CA ASP A 214 21.87 12.59 7.76
C ASP A 214 20.76 13.10 8.71
N PRO A 215 21.05 14.04 9.62
CA PRO A 215 20.06 14.56 10.56
C PRO A 215 18.87 15.22 9.86
N ALA A 216 19.07 15.74 8.64
CA ALA A 216 18.00 16.36 7.87
C ALA A 216 16.85 15.38 7.57
N TRP A 217 17.09 14.07 7.49
CA TRP A 217 16.00 13.10 7.27
C TRP A 217 15.06 13.02 8.47
N GLN A 218 15.61 13.03 9.70
CA GLN A 218 14.77 13.03 10.89
C GLN A 218 14.01 14.35 11.04
N GLU A 219 14.66 15.50 10.79
CA GLU A 219 14.02 16.81 10.83
C GLU A 219 12.87 16.91 9.82
N LYS A 220 13.08 16.44 8.57
CA LYS A 220 12.05 16.41 7.53
C LYS A 220 10.90 15.47 7.91
N ALA A 221 11.18 14.32 8.50
CA ALA A 221 10.14 13.40 8.99
C ALA A 221 9.31 14.08 10.10
N ASP A 222 9.93 14.72 11.06
CA ASP A 222 9.24 15.38 12.17
C ASP A 222 8.38 16.56 11.67
N CYS A 223 8.90 17.37 10.74
CA CYS A 223 8.15 18.45 10.09
C CYS A 223 6.95 17.89 9.32
N LEU A 224 7.15 16.83 8.54
CA LEU A 224 6.06 16.22 7.76
C LEU A 224 5.00 15.61 8.67
N ARG A 225 5.38 14.92 9.74
CA ARG A 225 4.43 14.42 10.76
C ARG A 225 3.61 15.57 11.37
N ALA A 226 4.24 16.69 11.69
CA ALA A 226 3.54 17.86 12.21
C ALA A 226 2.56 18.43 11.17
N SER A 227 2.97 18.53 9.90
CA SER A 227 2.13 18.99 8.79
C SER A 227 0.94 18.05 8.53
N ILE A 228 1.15 16.74 8.54
CA ILE A 228 0.06 15.75 8.42
C ILE A 228 -0.96 15.96 9.55
N ASN A 229 -0.50 16.04 10.79
CA ASN A 229 -1.39 16.23 11.93
C ASN A 229 -2.11 17.59 11.91
N LYS A 230 -1.44 18.64 11.44
CA LYS A 230 -2.02 19.98 11.34
C LYS A 230 -3.11 20.05 10.27
N HIS A 231 -2.88 19.45 9.12
CA HIS A 231 -3.73 19.67 7.94
C HIS A 231 -4.77 18.57 7.71
N PHE A 232 -4.50 17.31 8.08
CA PHE A 232 -5.43 16.20 7.87
C PHE A 232 -6.25 15.85 9.12
N TRP A 233 -5.76 16.09 10.34
CA TRP A 233 -6.48 15.67 11.54
C TRP A 233 -7.77 16.46 11.77
N ARG A 234 -8.90 15.77 11.83
CA ARG A 234 -10.23 16.32 12.10
C ARG A 234 -10.62 16.04 13.54
N LYS A 235 -10.27 16.96 14.45
CA LYS A 235 -10.42 16.76 15.90
C LYS A 235 -11.87 16.45 16.30
N GLN A 236 -12.86 17.08 15.68
CA GLN A 236 -14.28 16.86 16.00
C GLN A 236 -14.76 15.49 15.53
N GLN A 237 -14.34 15.06 14.34
CA GLN A 237 -14.68 13.77 13.76
C GLN A 237 -13.85 12.63 14.36
N GLY A 238 -12.69 12.92 14.97
CA GLY A 238 -11.80 11.92 15.56
C GLY A 238 -11.09 11.03 14.54
N THR A 239 -10.84 11.56 13.33
CA THR A 239 -10.21 10.87 12.22
C THR A 239 -9.37 11.83 11.38
N TYR A 240 -8.67 11.30 10.38
CA TYR A 240 -7.97 12.09 9.36
C TYR A 240 -8.84 12.25 8.12
N ALA A 241 -8.76 13.42 7.47
CA ALA A 241 -9.28 13.63 6.12
C ALA A 241 -8.57 12.75 5.11
N TYR A 242 -9.23 12.43 4.03
CA TYR A 242 -8.69 11.68 2.90
C TYR A 242 -7.76 12.54 2.04
N LEU A 243 -8.32 13.65 1.53
CA LEU A 243 -7.61 14.57 0.65
C LEU A 243 -7.73 16.00 1.16
N ILE A 244 -6.69 16.76 0.90
CA ILE A 244 -6.69 18.22 1.08
C ILE A 244 -6.18 18.89 -0.18
N ASP A 245 -6.48 20.12 -0.35
CA ASP A 245 -6.04 21.11 -1.32
C ASP A 245 -7.23 21.80 -2.03
N ALA A 246 -6.94 22.89 -2.74
CA ALA A 246 -7.96 23.56 -3.52
C ALA A 246 -8.52 22.62 -4.63
N PRO A 247 -9.81 22.57 -4.88
CA PRO A 247 -10.85 23.49 -4.43
C PRO A 247 -11.49 23.16 -3.07
N GLY A 248 -11.01 22.19 -2.31
CA GLY A 248 -11.53 21.87 -0.99
C GLY A 248 -11.02 20.55 -0.43
N ASP A 249 -11.28 20.33 0.86
CA ASP A 249 -10.91 19.09 1.55
C ASP A 249 -11.96 18.01 1.32
N ASP A 250 -11.52 16.77 1.31
CA ASP A 250 -12.40 15.59 1.36
C ASP A 250 -12.19 14.87 2.70
N ASP A 251 -13.19 14.98 3.56
CA ASP A 251 -13.18 14.40 4.91
C ASP A 251 -13.61 12.91 4.94
N ARG A 252 -13.71 12.24 3.77
CA ARG A 252 -13.97 10.80 3.73
C ARG A 252 -12.89 10.03 4.45
N GLN A 253 -13.25 8.83 4.90
CA GLN A 253 -12.30 7.90 5.46
C GLN A 253 -11.48 7.25 4.34
N GLU A 254 -10.16 7.31 4.44
CA GLU A 254 -9.24 6.51 3.64
C GLU A 254 -8.70 5.35 4.46
N GLY A 255 -9.11 4.11 4.14
CA GLY A 255 -8.73 2.94 4.91
C GLY A 255 -7.21 2.73 4.99
N LEU A 256 -6.50 2.91 3.87
CA LEU A 256 -5.05 2.75 3.83
C LEU A 256 -4.32 3.89 4.52
N GLY A 257 -4.78 5.12 4.36
CA GLY A 257 -4.22 6.29 5.05
C GLY A 257 -4.32 6.18 6.56
N LEU A 258 -5.49 5.76 7.08
CA LEU A 258 -5.65 5.50 8.51
C LEU A 258 -4.73 4.37 9.00
N ALA A 259 -4.62 3.28 8.22
CA ALA A 259 -3.72 2.18 8.56
C ALA A 259 -2.26 2.67 8.65
N PHE A 260 -1.79 3.47 7.70
CA PHE A 260 -0.44 4.01 7.71
C PHE A 260 -0.20 5.01 8.84
N ALA A 261 -1.17 5.90 9.11
CA ALA A 261 -1.07 6.85 10.22
C ALA A 261 -0.90 6.15 11.58
N LEU A 262 -1.60 5.03 11.77
CA LEU A 262 -1.48 4.19 12.97
C LEU A 262 -0.18 3.39 13.00
N LEU A 263 0.16 2.73 11.89
CA LEU A 263 1.26 1.78 11.81
C LEU A 263 2.63 2.48 11.88
N PHE A 264 2.75 3.64 11.26
CA PHE A 264 4.00 4.40 11.25
C PHE A 264 4.13 5.39 12.42
N GLY A 265 3.17 5.43 13.33
CA GLY A 265 3.23 6.26 14.53
C GLY A 265 3.02 7.76 14.26
N ILE A 266 2.36 8.12 13.18
CA ILE A 266 1.94 9.50 12.89
C ILE A 266 0.84 9.92 13.86
N ALA A 267 -0.19 9.07 14.01
CA ALA A 267 -1.21 9.22 15.03
C ALA A 267 -0.63 8.91 16.42
N ASP A 268 -0.82 9.81 17.37
CA ASP A 268 -0.53 9.53 18.78
C ASP A 268 -1.57 8.58 19.39
N ASP A 269 -1.38 8.19 20.67
CA ASP A 269 -2.27 7.23 21.32
C ASP A 269 -3.70 7.78 21.51
N THR A 270 -3.85 9.09 21.70
CA THR A 270 -5.17 9.74 21.81
C THR A 270 -5.87 9.72 20.46
N GLN A 271 -5.16 10.05 19.40
CA GLN A 271 -5.68 9.99 18.04
C GLN A 271 -6.00 8.56 17.61
N ALA A 272 -5.12 7.61 17.92
CA ALA A 272 -5.33 6.20 17.65
C ALA A 272 -6.61 5.66 18.32
N LYS A 273 -6.82 6.01 19.60
CA LYS A 273 -8.06 5.67 20.32
C LYS A 273 -9.29 6.23 19.60
N ARG A 274 -9.24 7.50 19.21
CA ARG A 274 -10.37 8.16 18.51
C ARG A 274 -10.65 7.52 17.15
N ILE A 275 -9.61 7.17 16.39
CA ILE A 275 -9.76 6.47 15.11
C ILE A 275 -10.49 5.14 15.32
N PHE A 276 -10.10 4.33 16.33
CA PHE A 276 -10.76 3.06 16.60
C PHE A 276 -12.22 3.20 17.08
N GLU A 277 -12.58 4.35 17.67
CA GLU A 277 -13.96 4.67 18.07
C GLU A 277 -14.84 5.13 16.90
N THR A 278 -14.25 5.76 15.88
CA THR A 278 -14.99 6.45 14.81
C THR A 278 -14.91 5.76 13.45
N VAL A 279 -13.93 4.86 13.26
CA VAL A 279 -13.72 4.15 11.99
C VAL A 279 -14.97 3.41 11.53
N HIS A 280 -15.32 3.60 10.27
CA HIS A 280 -16.38 2.84 9.63
C HIS A 280 -15.83 1.53 9.07
N LEU A 281 -16.42 0.42 9.44
CA LEU A 281 -16.16 -0.91 8.92
C LEU A 281 -17.43 -1.47 8.30
N THR A 282 -17.35 -1.88 7.05
CA THR A 282 -18.48 -2.54 6.38
C THR A 282 -18.68 -3.97 6.92
N PRO A 283 -19.79 -4.65 6.62
CA PRO A 283 -19.94 -6.06 6.99
C PRO A 283 -18.80 -6.97 6.50
N HIS A 284 -18.11 -6.58 5.43
CA HIS A 284 -17.08 -7.40 4.77
C HIS A 284 -15.64 -6.85 4.91
N GLY A 285 -15.43 -5.85 5.75
CA GLY A 285 -14.10 -5.35 6.11
C GLY A 285 -13.94 -3.84 6.00
N MET A 286 -12.69 -3.40 6.09
CA MET A 286 -12.29 -2.00 5.92
C MET A 286 -12.47 -1.59 4.45
N PRO A 287 -13.29 -0.56 4.14
CA PRO A 287 -13.40 -0.03 2.78
C PRO A 287 -12.17 0.82 2.41
N CYS A 288 -11.88 0.91 1.12
CA CYS A 288 -10.76 1.74 0.63
C CYS A 288 -11.00 3.24 0.90
N VAL A 289 -12.10 3.80 0.40
CA VAL A 289 -12.59 5.14 0.74
C VAL A 289 -14.07 5.05 1.14
N TRP A 290 -14.48 5.73 2.20
CA TRP A 290 -15.86 5.69 2.69
C TRP A 290 -16.38 7.07 3.11
N PRO A 291 -17.64 7.39 2.82
CA PRO A 291 -18.57 6.66 1.94
C PRO A 291 -18.19 6.76 0.46
N THR A 292 -18.84 5.95 -0.40
CA THR A 292 -18.67 6.11 -1.86
C THR A 292 -19.17 7.48 -2.32
N TYR A 293 -18.68 7.94 -3.47
CA TYR A 293 -19.11 9.23 -4.04
C TYR A 293 -20.52 9.17 -4.56
N GLU A 294 -21.23 10.32 -4.47
CA GLU A 294 -22.64 10.44 -4.85
C GLU A 294 -22.91 10.00 -6.28
N ARG A 295 -21.96 10.26 -7.20
CA ARG A 295 -22.08 9.85 -8.60
C ARG A 295 -22.18 8.33 -8.79
N TYR A 296 -21.73 7.54 -7.82
CA TYR A 296 -21.87 6.07 -7.78
C TYR A 296 -23.05 5.65 -6.91
N ALA A 297 -23.22 6.28 -5.75
CA ALA A 297 -24.28 5.96 -4.79
C ALA A 297 -25.68 6.06 -5.40
N LYS A 298 -25.92 7.04 -6.28
CA LYS A 298 -27.19 7.22 -7.00
C LYS A 298 -27.54 6.04 -7.91
N HIS A 299 -26.58 5.20 -8.29
CA HIS A 299 -26.80 3.95 -9.03
C HIS A 299 -26.94 2.74 -8.10
N SER A 300 -26.94 2.94 -6.78
CA SER A 300 -26.86 1.87 -5.76
C SER A 300 -25.61 0.99 -5.90
N GLU A 301 -24.50 1.59 -6.38
CA GLU A 301 -23.25 0.93 -6.69
C GLU A 301 -22.08 1.59 -5.93
N PHE A 302 -20.92 0.95 -5.99
CA PHE A 302 -19.68 1.44 -5.38
C PHE A 302 -18.63 1.69 -6.47
N GLY A 303 -17.95 2.83 -6.36
CA GLY A 303 -16.82 3.11 -7.24
C GLY A 303 -15.66 2.16 -6.98
N ARG A 304 -14.89 1.83 -8.04
CA ARG A 304 -13.76 0.88 -7.93
C ARG A 304 -12.84 1.19 -6.74
N HIS A 305 -12.55 2.47 -6.46
CA HIS A 305 -11.70 2.91 -5.36
C HIS A 305 -12.48 3.66 -4.25
N SER A 306 -13.80 3.68 -4.31
CA SER A 306 -14.62 4.29 -3.27
C SER A 306 -15.77 3.39 -2.85
N GLY A 307 -15.80 3.04 -1.57
CA GLY A 307 -16.77 2.15 -0.96
C GLY A 307 -16.40 0.67 -0.99
N THR A 308 -15.54 0.24 -1.90
CA THR A 308 -15.17 -1.17 -2.14
C THR A 308 -14.16 -1.70 -1.12
N ILE A 309 -14.07 -3.03 -1.03
CA ILE A 309 -13.09 -3.76 -0.22
C ILE A 309 -11.93 -4.19 -1.11
N TRP A 310 -10.74 -3.73 -0.73
CA TRP A 310 -9.47 -4.14 -1.34
C TRP A 310 -8.68 -4.93 -0.31
N PRO A 311 -8.45 -6.23 -0.47
CA PRO A 311 -7.82 -7.07 0.56
C PRO A 311 -6.45 -6.56 1.05
N GLN A 312 -5.68 -5.91 0.18
CA GLN A 312 -4.41 -5.29 0.59
C GLN A 312 -4.61 -4.13 1.59
N VAL A 313 -5.72 -3.36 1.49
CA VAL A 313 -6.10 -2.34 2.48
C VAL A 313 -6.51 -3.00 3.80
N ASN A 314 -7.28 -4.10 3.73
CA ASN A 314 -7.66 -4.88 4.91
C ASN A 314 -6.43 -5.44 5.62
N ALA A 315 -5.41 -5.87 4.85
CA ALA A 315 -4.15 -6.34 5.42
C ALA A 315 -3.41 -5.21 6.16
N ALA A 316 -3.22 -4.05 5.53
CA ALA A 316 -2.59 -2.89 6.19
C ALA A 316 -3.34 -2.49 7.46
N TRP A 317 -4.68 -2.43 7.40
CA TRP A 317 -5.52 -2.14 8.55
C TRP A 317 -5.37 -3.16 9.68
N ALA A 318 -5.38 -4.45 9.35
CA ALA A 318 -5.19 -5.51 10.33
C ALA A 318 -3.81 -5.45 11.00
N LEU A 319 -2.75 -5.17 10.23
CA LEU A 319 -1.41 -4.97 10.77
C LEU A 319 -1.35 -3.74 11.69
N ALA A 320 -2.00 -2.65 11.32
CA ALA A 320 -2.10 -1.46 12.16
C ALA A 320 -2.87 -1.74 13.46
N CYS A 321 -3.96 -2.51 13.39
CA CYS A 321 -4.70 -2.99 14.55
C CYS A 321 -3.82 -3.85 15.47
N LEU A 322 -3.04 -4.78 14.93
CA LEU A 322 -2.11 -5.60 15.72
C LEU A 322 -1.06 -4.75 16.41
N ALA A 323 -0.42 -3.83 15.68
CA ALA A 323 0.60 -2.94 16.21
C ALA A 323 0.08 -2.06 17.37
N ARG A 324 -1.22 -1.75 17.37
CA ARG A 324 -1.91 -0.97 18.41
C ARG A 324 -2.72 -1.80 19.41
N GLY A 325 -2.49 -3.13 19.45
CA GLY A 325 -3.11 -4.04 20.42
C GLY A 325 -4.58 -4.39 20.17
N ARG A 326 -5.17 -3.99 19.01
CA ARG A 326 -6.56 -4.27 18.63
C ARG A 326 -6.68 -5.59 17.86
N ARG A 327 -6.30 -6.68 18.56
CA ARG A 327 -6.37 -8.05 18.00
C ARG A 327 -7.80 -8.46 17.61
N ASP A 328 -8.81 -7.91 18.26
CA ASP A 328 -10.22 -8.12 17.94
C ASP A 328 -10.54 -7.70 16.49
N LEU A 329 -10.14 -6.48 16.10
CA LEU A 329 -10.35 -5.95 14.77
C LEU A 329 -9.48 -6.68 13.73
N ALA A 330 -8.21 -6.96 14.03
CA ALA A 330 -7.34 -7.72 13.16
C ALA A 330 -7.87 -9.13 12.88
N GLY A 331 -8.35 -9.82 13.93
CA GLY A 331 -8.95 -11.15 13.81
C GLY A 331 -10.22 -11.16 12.97
N ARG A 332 -11.02 -10.10 13.07
CA ARG A 332 -12.20 -9.91 12.22
C ARG A 332 -11.82 -9.85 10.73
N GLU A 333 -10.86 -8.99 10.37
CA GLU A 333 -10.41 -8.88 8.97
C GLU A 333 -9.83 -10.19 8.45
N LEU A 334 -9.01 -10.88 9.26
CA LEU A 334 -8.41 -12.18 8.92
C LEU A 334 -9.49 -13.22 8.59
N VAL A 335 -10.53 -13.33 9.41
CA VAL A 335 -11.61 -14.31 9.19
C VAL A 335 -12.44 -13.93 7.96
N LEU A 336 -12.77 -12.65 7.78
CA LEU A 336 -13.55 -12.19 6.63
C LEU A 336 -12.83 -12.45 5.29
N LEU A 337 -11.53 -12.23 5.23
CA LEU A 337 -10.75 -12.53 4.03
C LEU A 337 -10.60 -14.05 3.82
N ALA A 338 -10.41 -14.83 4.89
CA ALA A 338 -10.36 -16.28 4.80
C ALA A 338 -11.65 -16.87 4.24
N GLN A 339 -12.81 -16.36 4.67
CA GLN A 339 -14.11 -16.80 4.17
C GLN A 339 -14.27 -16.53 2.66
N LYS A 340 -13.89 -15.32 2.21
CA LYS A 340 -13.91 -14.94 0.80
C LYS A 340 -13.00 -15.85 -0.03
N ALA A 341 -11.74 -15.96 0.33
CA ALA A 341 -10.77 -16.80 -0.38
C ALA A 341 -11.19 -18.28 -0.42
N CYS A 342 -11.77 -18.82 0.66
CA CYS A 342 -12.27 -20.20 0.68
C CYS A 342 -13.51 -20.42 -0.20
N ARG A 343 -14.37 -19.41 -0.32
CA ARG A 343 -15.55 -19.44 -1.21
C ARG A 343 -15.11 -19.41 -2.68
N ASP A 344 -14.22 -18.46 -3.02
CA ASP A 344 -13.84 -18.18 -4.40
C ASP A 344 -12.69 -19.07 -4.88
N SER A 345 -11.98 -19.76 -3.98
CA SER A 345 -10.78 -20.57 -4.22
C SER A 345 -9.59 -19.76 -4.75
N GLU A 346 -9.59 -18.46 -4.53
CA GLU A 346 -8.56 -17.50 -4.94
C GLU A 346 -8.67 -16.19 -4.14
N PHE A 347 -7.68 -15.30 -4.28
CA PHE A 347 -7.75 -13.92 -3.81
C PHE A 347 -8.07 -12.99 -4.98
N VAL A 348 -9.29 -12.46 -4.97
CA VAL A 348 -9.75 -11.47 -5.95
C VAL A 348 -9.30 -10.07 -5.51
N GLU A 349 -9.07 -9.19 -6.47
CA GLU A 349 -8.55 -7.85 -6.22
C GLU A 349 -9.53 -6.97 -5.43
N VAL A 350 -10.82 -7.02 -5.77
CA VAL A 350 -11.87 -6.15 -5.20
C VAL A 350 -13.10 -6.94 -4.84
N TYR A 351 -13.69 -6.62 -3.70
CA TYR A 351 -14.95 -7.20 -3.23
C TYR A 351 -16.00 -6.14 -2.94
N HIS A 352 -17.26 -6.52 -3.14
CA HIS A 352 -18.41 -5.69 -2.82
C HIS A 352 -18.56 -5.53 -1.29
N PRO A 353 -18.70 -4.30 -0.75
CA PRO A 353 -18.62 -4.05 0.69
C PRO A 353 -19.79 -4.63 1.48
N MET A 354 -20.96 -4.77 0.86
CA MET A 354 -22.17 -5.23 1.54
C MET A 354 -22.48 -6.72 1.34
N THR A 355 -22.02 -7.33 0.25
CA THR A 355 -22.27 -8.76 -0.05
C THR A 355 -21.02 -9.62 0.10
N GLY A 356 -19.84 -9.02 0.02
CA GLY A 356 -18.55 -9.72 0.01
C GLY A 356 -18.28 -10.51 -1.27
N ALA A 357 -19.13 -10.40 -2.30
CA ALA A 357 -18.92 -11.07 -3.58
C ALA A 357 -17.75 -10.43 -4.36
N PRO A 358 -17.05 -11.16 -5.24
CA PRO A 358 -16.14 -10.58 -6.21
C PRO A 358 -16.80 -9.41 -6.95
N TYR A 359 -16.09 -8.30 -7.07
CA TYR A 359 -16.67 -7.06 -7.60
C TYR A 359 -15.56 -6.19 -8.20
N GLY A 360 -15.74 -5.71 -9.43
CA GLY A 360 -14.77 -4.80 -10.04
C GLY A 360 -14.94 -3.34 -9.60
N GLY A 361 -16.12 -3.02 -9.06
CA GLY A 361 -16.54 -1.63 -8.89
C GLY A 361 -17.03 -1.00 -10.20
N ILE A 362 -17.61 0.18 -10.09
CA ILE A 362 -17.93 0.98 -11.29
C ILE A 362 -16.97 2.15 -11.42
N GLN A 363 -16.75 2.58 -12.64
CA GLN A 363 -15.80 3.64 -12.97
C GLN A 363 -16.23 4.32 -14.26
N GLU A 364 -15.82 5.57 -14.47
CA GLU A 364 -16.05 6.29 -15.70
C GLU A 364 -15.14 5.79 -16.82
N GLU A 365 -15.72 5.65 -18.02
CA GLU A 365 -15.00 5.43 -19.27
C GLU A 365 -14.63 6.76 -19.94
N ILE A 366 -13.81 6.71 -20.99
CA ILE A 366 -13.39 7.90 -21.76
C ILE A 366 -14.59 8.71 -22.24
N THR A 367 -15.70 8.05 -22.56
CA THR A 367 -16.96 8.68 -22.97
C THR A 367 -17.69 9.41 -21.84
N GLY A 368 -17.25 9.26 -20.59
CA GLY A 368 -17.93 9.74 -19.39
C GLY A 368 -19.09 8.85 -18.93
N GLN A 369 -19.34 7.73 -19.62
CA GLN A 369 -20.29 6.72 -19.16
C GLN A 369 -19.71 5.96 -17.98
N ILE A 370 -20.58 5.52 -17.06
CA ILE A 370 -20.20 4.72 -15.89
C ILE A 370 -20.45 3.27 -16.23
N GLU A 371 -19.41 2.46 -16.14
CA GLU A 371 -19.45 1.05 -16.44
C GLU A 371 -18.85 0.20 -15.31
N SER A 372 -19.21 -1.09 -15.30
CA SER A 372 -18.61 -2.05 -14.39
C SER A 372 -17.19 -2.36 -14.81
N TYR A 373 -16.26 -2.25 -13.87
CA TYR A 373 -14.88 -2.67 -14.11
C TYR A 373 -14.74 -4.19 -14.00
N ARG A 374 -13.81 -4.77 -14.74
CA ARG A 374 -13.55 -6.22 -14.68
C ARG A 374 -13.12 -6.67 -13.29
N VAL A 375 -13.44 -7.88 -12.94
CA VAL A 375 -12.86 -8.56 -11.77
C VAL A 375 -11.46 -9.05 -12.14
N CYS A 376 -10.45 -8.71 -11.33
CA CYS A 376 -9.09 -9.21 -11.50
C CYS A 376 -8.84 -10.36 -10.51
N HIS A 377 -8.20 -11.43 -11.02
CA HIS A 377 -8.10 -12.71 -10.35
C HIS A 377 -6.70 -12.98 -9.79
N ARG A 378 -6.60 -13.82 -8.76
CA ARG A 378 -5.35 -14.24 -8.11
C ARG A 378 -4.40 -13.09 -7.86
N GLN A 379 -4.91 -12.06 -7.22
CA GLN A 379 -4.16 -10.82 -7.01
C GLN A 379 -3.09 -11.02 -5.95
N SER A 380 -1.84 -10.76 -6.33
CA SER A 380 -0.66 -11.07 -5.51
C SER A 380 -0.64 -10.30 -4.19
N TRP A 381 -0.89 -8.99 -4.20
CA TRP A 381 -0.89 -8.19 -2.97
C TRP A 381 -2.04 -8.53 -2.01
N CYS A 382 -3.13 -9.08 -2.52
CA CYS A 382 -4.22 -9.60 -1.70
C CYS A 382 -3.80 -10.90 -0.99
N ALA A 383 -3.19 -11.81 -1.74
CA ALA A 383 -2.69 -13.07 -1.21
C ALA A 383 -1.55 -12.87 -0.20
N SER A 384 -0.55 -12.04 -0.54
CA SER A 384 0.57 -11.75 0.36
C SER A 384 0.12 -10.99 1.62
N GLY A 385 -0.85 -10.08 1.48
CA GLY A 385 -1.47 -9.38 2.60
C GLY A 385 -2.14 -10.34 3.57
N TYR A 386 -2.89 -11.31 3.04
CA TYR A 386 -3.50 -12.35 3.88
C TYR A 386 -2.45 -13.19 4.62
N ILE A 387 -1.34 -13.53 3.97
CA ILE A 387 -0.24 -14.26 4.59
C ILE A 387 0.32 -13.48 5.78
N ALA A 388 0.60 -12.18 5.60
CA ALA A 388 1.08 -11.33 6.69
C ALA A 388 0.11 -11.30 7.88
N MET A 389 -1.20 -11.13 7.61
CA MET A 389 -2.23 -11.15 8.64
C MET A 389 -2.24 -12.47 9.41
N ALA A 390 -2.24 -13.60 8.69
CA ALA A 390 -2.32 -14.93 9.29
C ALA A 390 -1.08 -15.24 10.14
N LEU A 391 0.09 -14.82 9.69
CA LEU A 391 1.34 -15.03 10.42
C LEU A 391 1.44 -14.10 11.62
N PHE A 392 1.28 -12.80 11.42
CA PHE A 392 1.51 -11.81 12.48
C PHE A 392 0.45 -11.86 13.56
N TYR A 393 -0.76 -12.31 13.22
CA TYR A 393 -1.78 -12.58 14.23
C TYR A 393 -1.35 -13.61 15.29
N GLN A 394 -0.36 -14.47 15.02
CA GLN A 394 0.13 -15.49 15.95
C GLN A 394 1.27 -15.01 16.84
N PHE A 395 1.83 -13.83 16.56
CA PHE A 395 2.97 -13.27 17.26
C PHE A 395 2.59 -12.09 18.14
N ASP A 396 3.50 -11.66 18.98
CA ASP A 396 3.39 -10.42 19.74
C ASP A 396 3.79 -9.21 18.88
N ASN A 397 3.67 -8.01 19.44
CA ASN A 397 3.93 -6.78 18.72
C ASN A 397 5.42 -6.52 18.40
N SER A 398 6.35 -7.34 18.91
CA SER A 398 7.80 -7.19 18.64
C SER A 398 8.16 -7.32 17.16
N ILE A 399 7.29 -7.95 16.36
CA ILE A 399 7.46 -8.04 14.90
C ILE A 399 7.32 -6.70 14.17
N PHE A 400 6.75 -5.70 14.82
CA PHE A 400 6.60 -4.33 14.28
C PHE A 400 7.75 -3.41 14.69
N ASP A 401 8.69 -3.88 15.51
CA ASP A 401 9.90 -3.15 15.83
C ASP A 401 10.75 -3.00 14.56
N ASP A 402 11.35 -1.83 14.38
CA ASP A 402 12.28 -1.57 13.26
C ASP A 402 13.65 -2.23 13.51
N LYS A 403 13.66 -3.55 13.73
CA LYS A 403 14.86 -4.36 13.98
C LYS A 403 14.78 -5.67 13.22
N PRO A 404 15.90 -6.19 12.70
CA PRO A 404 15.93 -7.50 12.08
C PRO A 404 15.32 -8.57 13.00
N LEU A 405 14.44 -9.38 12.43
CA LEU A 405 13.80 -10.46 13.17
C LEU A 405 14.86 -11.41 13.74
N ALA A 406 14.74 -11.75 15.00
CA ALA A 406 15.60 -12.74 15.61
C ALA A 406 15.59 -14.06 14.81
N PRO A 407 16.73 -14.76 14.68
CA PRO A 407 16.79 -16.02 13.93
C PRO A 407 15.74 -17.05 14.37
N SER A 408 15.42 -17.10 15.66
CA SER A 408 14.39 -17.99 16.21
C SER A 408 12.97 -17.61 15.74
N ILE A 409 12.67 -16.32 15.58
CA ILE A 409 11.38 -15.83 15.07
C ILE A 409 11.30 -16.13 13.57
N ARG A 410 12.36 -15.84 12.80
CA ARG A 410 12.44 -16.19 11.38
C ARG A 410 12.21 -17.68 11.14
N ALA A 411 12.87 -18.54 11.93
CA ALA A 411 12.69 -19.99 11.84
C ALA A 411 11.24 -20.42 12.16
N LYS A 412 10.61 -19.83 13.18
CA LYS A 412 9.20 -20.11 13.52
C LYS A 412 8.27 -19.67 12.40
N LEU A 413 8.47 -18.47 11.84
CA LEU A 413 7.69 -17.97 10.71
C LEU A 413 7.83 -18.91 9.51
N ALA A 414 9.05 -19.25 9.12
CA ALA A 414 9.33 -20.17 8.01
C ALA A 414 8.72 -21.57 8.23
N ALA A 415 8.71 -22.08 9.47
CA ALA A 415 8.12 -23.38 9.81
C ALA A 415 6.57 -23.34 9.81
N SER A 416 5.96 -22.18 9.98
CA SER A 416 4.50 -21.99 10.01
C SER A 416 3.88 -21.91 8.61
N ILE A 417 4.69 -21.83 7.56
CA ILE A 417 4.28 -21.61 6.18
C ILE A 417 4.63 -22.87 5.36
N PRO A 418 3.71 -23.40 4.56
CA PRO A 418 4.05 -24.36 3.52
C PRO A 418 5.05 -23.73 2.54
N LYS A 419 6.11 -24.47 2.20
CA LYS A 419 7.10 -23.97 1.23
C LYS A 419 6.43 -23.72 -0.12
N ILE A 420 6.72 -22.58 -0.75
CA ILE A 420 6.42 -22.37 -2.16
C ILE A 420 7.33 -23.31 -2.95
N SER A 421 6.77 -24.40 -3.51
CA SER A 421 7.45 -25.18 -4.55
C SER A 421 7.29 -24.39 -5.85
N VAL A 422 8.33 -23.75 -6.30
CA VAL A 422 8.43 -23.14 -7.63
C VAL A 422 9.13 -24.18 -8.50
N GLU A 423 8.37 -25.02 -9.20
CA GLU A 423 8.93 -25.91 -10.24
C GLU A 423 9.43 -25.12 -11.45
#